data_b20604bbf5f1b2b89ccb25a3ad2c106d
#
_entry.id   b20604bbf5f1b2b89ccb25a3ad2c106d
#
_cell.length_a   1.000
_cell.length_b   1.000
_cell.length_c   1.000
_cell.angle_alpha   90.00
_cell.angle_beta   90.00
_cell.angle_gamma   90.00
#
_symmetry.space_group_name_H-M   'P 1'
#
loop_
_entity.id
_entity.type
_entity.pdbx_description
1 polymer ?
#
loop_
_entity_poly.entity_id
_entity_poly.type
_entity_poly.pdbx_seq_one_letter_code
_entity_poly.pdbx_strand_id
1 'polypeptide(L)'
;MAAPYNPPVRAEDLVFYIALPDAAISASFKSSPTIAAGDFKVSKDGGALANLNTLPSVEPASSVMVKITLSATEMTADNVTIVCIDQTATKEWADVLINIPTTA
;
A
#
# COMPACT_ATOMS: atom_id res chain seq x y z
N MET A 1 -29.98 1.98 9.33
CA MET A 1 -29.08 2.60 8.34
C MET A 1 -27.76 1.84 8.28
N ALA A 2 -27.31 1.54 7.09
CA ALA A 2 -26.03 0.85 6.94
C ALA A 2 -24.87 1.77 7.36
N ALA A 3 -23.86 1.20 8.00
CA ALA A 3 -22.67 1.95 8.31
C ALA A 3 -21.99 2.37 7.01
N PRO A 4 -21.53 3.61 6.89
CA PRO A 4 -20.83 4.06 5.69
C PRO A 4 -19.41 3.50 5.57
N TYR A 5 -18.91 2.86 6.60
CA TYR A 5 -17.55 2.35 6.65
C TYR A 5 -17.54 0.83 6.62
N ASN A 6 -16.77 0.27 5.68
CA ASN A 6 -16.56 -1.16 5.59
C ASN A 6 -15.13 -1.46 6.09
N PRO A 7 -14.98 -1.97 7.32
CA PRO A 7 -13.64 -2.27 7.84
C PRO A 7 -12.99 -3.40 7.05
N PRO A 8 -11.66 -3.43 6.98
CA PRO A 8 -10.95 -4.53 6.36
C PRO A 8 -11.25 -5.84 7.09
N VAL A 9 -11.61 -6.87 6.34
CA VAL A 9 -11.99 -8.18 6.91
C VAL A 9 -10.85 -9.18 6.66
N ARG A 10 -10.51 -9.92 7.72
CA ARG A 10 -9.49 -10.94 7.64
C ARG A 10 -9.83 -11.98 6.58
N ALA A 11 -8.83 -12.35 5.77
CA ALA A 11 -8.94 -13.37 4.72
C ALA A 11 -9.88 -12.99 3.57
N GLU A 12 -10.13 -11.68 3.37
CA GLU A 12 -10.89 -11.19 2.21
C GLU A 12 -10.04 -10.18 1.45
N ASP A 13 -10.22 -10.13 0.13
CA ASP A 13 -9.51 -9.18 -0.72
C ASP A 13 -9.79 -7.75 -0.25
N LEU A 14 -8.79 -6.88 -0.38
CA LEU A 14 -8.93 -5.46 -0.05
C LEU A 14 -8.31 -4.62 -1.15
N VAL A 15 -9.06 -3.62 -1.60
CA VAL A 15 -8.55 -2.61 -2.53
C VAL A 15 -8.68 -1.26 -1.86
N PHE A 16 -7.59 -0.47 -1.87
CA PHE A 16 -7.62 0.87 -1.33
C PHE A 16 -6.62 1.75 -2.06
N TYR A 17 -6.73 3.05 -1.86
CA TYR A 17 -5.91 4.04 -2.54
C TYR A 17 -5.12 4.85 -1.54
N ILE A 18 -3.87 5.16 -1.89
CA ILE A 18 -3.00 6.03 -1.10
C ILE A 18 -2.33 7.04 -2.02
N ALA A 19 -1.63 7.99 -1.42
CA ALA A 19 -0.72 8.87 -2.13
C ALA A 19 0.65 8.76 -1.46
N LEU A 20 1.71 8.92 -2.24
CA LEU A 20 3.08 8.82 -1.75
C LEU A 20 3.68 10.22 -1.64
N PRO A 21 4.28 10.58 -0.49
CA PRO A 21 4.91 11.89 -0.35
C PRO A 21 6.12 12.01 -1.27
N ASP A 22 6.23 13.13 -1.97
CA ASP A 22 7.34 13.38 -2.89
C ASP A 22 8.65 13.54 -2.10
N ALA A 23 9.70 12.84 -2.53
CA ALA A 23 10.98 12.90 -1.83
C ALA A 23 11.76 14.20 -2.14
N ALA A 24 11.47 14.84 -3.26
CA ALA A 24 12.17 16.05 -3.69
C ALA A 24 11.42 17.33 -3.36
N ILE A 25 10.09 17.30 -3.38
CA ILE A 25 9.24 18.48 -3.17
C ILE A 25 8.47 18.31 -1.87
N SER A 26 8.85 19.03 -0.83
CA SER A 26 8.19 18.90 0.46
C SER A 26 6.74 19.39 0.40
N ALA A 27 5.88 18.79 1.25
CA ALA A 27 4.46 19.10 1.34
C ALA A 27 3.67 18.82 0.07
N SER A 28 4.17 17.92 -0.79
CA SER A 28 3.47 17.51 -2.02
C SER A 28 3.47 16.00 -2.14
N PHE A 29 2.44 15.46 -2.79
CA PHE A 29 2.42 14.05 -3.18
C PHE A 29 3.17 13.87 -4.49
N LYS A 30 3.81 12.71 -4.64
CA LYS A 30 4.48 12.36 -5.88
C LYS A 30 3.46 12.03 -6.97
N SER A 31 3.49 12.77 -8.07
CA SER A 31 2.65 12.50 -9.23
C SER A 31 3.30 11.42 -10.09
N SER A 32 2.49 10.48 -10.57
CA SER A 32 2.94 9.39 -11.45
C SER A 32 4.18 8.65 -10.89
N PRO A 33 4.15 8.15 -9.65
CA PRO A 33 5.31 7.43 -9.12
C PRO A 33 5.61 6.19 -9.97
N THR A 34 6.90 5.89 -10.15
CA THR A 34 7.33 4.70 -10.87
C THR A 34 7.44 3.55 -9.86
N ILE A 35 6.51 2.61 -9.94
CA ILE A 35 6.41 1.51 -8.98
C ILE A 35 7.00 0.25 -9.59
N ALA A 36 7.97 -0.34 -8.89
CA ALA A 36 8.64 -1.55 -9.32
C ALA A 36 8.51 -2.64 -8.25
N ALA A 37 8.74 -3.88 -8.64
CA ALA A 37 8.72 -5.00 -7.71
C ALA A 37 9.72 -4.77 -6.57
N GLY A 38 9.27 -5.02 -5.33
CA GLY A 38 10.10 -4.80 -4.15
C GLY A 38 9.89 -3.45 -3.49
N ASP A 39 9.23 -2.48 -4.16
CA ASP A 39 8.95 -1.18 -3.56
C ASP A 39 7.84 -1.26 -2.52
N PHE A 40 6.91 -2.19 -2.70
CA PHE A 40 5.80 -2.42 -1.78
C PHE A 40 5.89 -3.83 -1.23
N LYS A 41 5.95 -3.96 0.10
CA LYS A 41 6.05 -5.25 0.76
C LYS A 41 5.00 -5.36 1.86
N VAL A 42 4.60 -6.59 2.15
CA VAL A 42 3.61 -6.89 3.18
C VAL A 42 4.25 -7.69 4.31
N SER A 43 3.89 -7.34 5.54
CA SER A 43 4.20 -8.13 6.74
C SER A 43 2.88 -8.51 7.39
N LYS A 44 2.74 -9.77 7.77
CA LYS A 44 1.55 -10.27 8.46
C LYS A 44 1.91 -10.54 9.92
N ASP A 45 1.28 -9.80 10.82
CA ASP A 45 1.48 -9.93 12.28
C ASP A 45 2.96 -9.83 12.68
N GLY A 46 3.70 -8.92 12.05
CA GLY A 46 5.12 -8.74 12.32
C GLY A 46 6.04 -9.80 11.74
N GLY A 47 5.52 -10.63 10.82
CA GLY A 47 6.32 -11.63 10.13
C GLY A 47 7.25 -11.03 9.08
N ALA A 48 7.96 -11.88 8.37
CA ALA A 48 8.91 -11.45 7.36
C ALA A 48 8.22 -10.68 6.24
N LEU A 49 8.90 -9.66 5.73
CA LEU A 49 8.39 -8.87 4.61
C LEU A 49 8.48 -9.67 3.31
N ALA A 50 7.43 -9.57 2.49
CA ALA A 50 7.37 -10.21 1.18
C ALA A 50 6.75 -9.24 0.18
N ASN A 51 7.12 -9.35 -1.10
CA ASN A 51 6.53 -8.53 -2.14
C ASN A 51 5.03 -8.78 -2.24
N LEU A 52 4.28 -7.73 -2.61
CA LEU A 52 2.85 -7.89 -2.85
C LEU A 52 2.61 -8.80 -4.05
N ASN A 53 1.55 -9.62 -3.99
CA ASN A 53 1.15 -10.48 -5.13
C ASN A 53 0.79 -9.64 -6.35
N THR A 54 0.12 -8.51 -6.14
CA THR A 54 -0.27 -7.60 -7.22
C THR A 54 0.51 -6.31 -7.06
N LEU A 55 1.29 -5.95 -8.07
CA LEU A 55 2.04 -4.69 -8.06
C LEU A 55 1.05 -3.53 -8.04
N PRO A 56 1.18 -2.58 -7.09
CA PRO A 56 0.32 -1.39 -7.07
C PRO A 56 0.44 -0.60 -8.36
N SER A 57 -0.63 0.10 -8.73
CA SER A 57 -0.68 0.87 -9.97
C SER A 57 -1.20 2.28 -9.71
N VAL A 58 -0.81 3.21 -10.60
CA VAL A 58 -1.29 4.59 -10.53
C VAL A 58 -2.64 4.66 -11.25
N GLU A 59 -3.71 4.97 -10.52
CA GLU A 59 -5.06 5.07 -11.06
C GLU A 59 -5.81 6.21 -10.39
N PRO A 60 -6.35 7.17 -11.16
CA PRO A 60 -6.25 7.26 -12.62
C PRO A 60 -4.83 7.53 -13.10
N ALA A 61 -4.57 7.25 -14.36
CA ALA A 61 -3.24 7.44 -14.94
C ALA A 61 -2.75 8.87 -14.75
N SER A 62 -1.46 9.03 -14.54
CA SER A 62 -0.79 10.34 -14.38
C SER A 62 -1.31 11.13 -13.16
N SER A 63 -1.79 10.43 -12.12
CA SER A 63 -2.25 11.09 -10.90
C SER A 63 -1.33 10.78 -9.72
N VAL A 64 -1.70 11.31 -8.55
CA VAL A 64 -1.00 11.00 -7.29
C VAL A 64 -1.57 9.77 -6.61
N MET A 65 -2.66 9.20 -7.13
CA MET A 65 -3.36 8.09 -6.48
C MET A 65 -2.71 6.76 -6.85
N VAL A 66 -2.39 5.97 -5.84
CA VAL A 66 -1.82 4.63 -6.00
C VAL A 66 -2.84 3.62 -5.49
N LYS A 67 -3.26 2.72 -6.37
CA LYS A 67 -4.20 1.66 -6.05
C LYS A 67 -3.43 0.46 -5.51
N ILE A 68 -3.77 0.04 -4.31
CA ILE A 68 -3.19 -1.14 -3.68
C ILE A 68 -4.24 -2.24 -3.62
N THR A 69 -3.89 -3.41 -4.15
CA THR A 69 -4.77 -4.58 -4.16
C THR A 69 -4.12 -5.68 -3.33
N LEU A 70 -4.78 -6.07 -2.25
CA LEU A 70 -4.31 -7.15 -1.38
C LEU A 70 -5.19 -8.37 -1.58
N SER A 71 -4.59 -9.54 -1.73
CA SER A 71 -5.32 -10.79 -1.88
C SER A 71 -5.83 -11.28 -0.54
N ALA A 72 -6.77 -12.23 -0.57
CA ALA A 72 -7.27 -12.87 0.63
C ALA A 72 -6.15 -13.51 1.45
N THR A 73 -5.15 -14.10 0.79
CA THR A 73 -4.00 -14.68 1.46
C THR A 73 -3.17 -13.63 2.17
N GLU A 74 -2.94 -12.47 1.54
CA GLU A 74 -2.21 -11.37 2.16
C GLU A 74 -2.97 -10.78 3.33
N MET A 75 -4.30 -10.85 3.31
CA MET A 75 -5.16 -10.32 4.37
C MET A 75 -5.40 -11.33 5.50
N THR A 76 -4.79 -12.52 5.46
CA THR A 76 -4.97 -13.55 6.49
C THR A 76 -4.04 -13.27 7.67
N ALA A 77 -4.37 -12.27 8.46
CA ALA A 77 -3.63 -11.84 9.65
C ALA A 77 -4.49 -10.87 10.45
N ASP A 78 -4.13 -10.67 11.71
CA ASP A 78 -4.79 -9.68 12.56
C ASP A 78 -4.33 -8.26 12.21
N ASN A 79 -3.06 -8.12 11.86
CA ASN A 79 -2.48 -6.86 11.40
C ASN A 79 -1.72 -7.10 10.11
N VAL A 80 -2.13 -6.40 9.06
CA VAL A 80 -1.45 -6.43 7.75
C VAL A 80 -0.73 -5.11 7.58
N THR A 81 0.60 -5.15 7.47
CA THR A 81 1.42 -3.94 7.38
C THR A 81 2.03 -3.86 5.99
N ILE A 82 1.84 -2.73 5.32
CA ILE A 82 2.42 -2.46 4.01
C ILE A 82 3.57 -1.47 4.19
N VAL A 83 4.74 -1.83 3.67
CA VAL A 83 5.92 -0.97 3.71
C VAL A 83 6.21 -0.51 2.29
N CYS A 84 6.21 0.80 2.08
CA CYS A 84 6.34 1.42 0.77
C CYS A 84 7.67 2.17 0.71
N ILE A 85 8.72 1.51 0.26
CA ILE A 85 10.07 2.08 0.19
C ILE A 85 10.58 1.96 -1.24
N ASP A 86 10.83 3.12 -1.87
CA ASP A 86 11.43 3.14 -3.21
C ASP A 86 12.84 2.56 -3.14
N GLN A 87 13.08 1.50 -3.89
CA GLN A 87 14.37 0.78 -3.89
C GLN A 87 15.39 1.39 -4.84
N THR A 88 15.03 2.44 -5.57
CA THR A 88 15.98 3.09 -6.49
C THR A 88 17.01 3.93 -5.72
N ALA A 89 18.15 4.19 -6.33
CA ALA A 89 19.21 5.00 -5.72
C ALA A 89 18.72 6.43 -5.45
N THR A 90 17.94 6.99 -6.37
CA THR A 90 17.31 8.31 -6.17
C THR A 90 15.84 8.07 -5.91
N LYS A 91 15.43 8.21 -4.67
CA LYS A 91 14.04 7.95 -4.27
C LYS A 91 13.09 8.96 -4.85
N GLU A 92 11.95 8.48 -5.37
CA GLU A 92 10.86 9.32 -5.85
C GLU A 92 9.93 9.73 -4.72
N TRP A 93 9.79 8.89 -3.69
CA TRP A 93 8.95 9.21 -2.53
C TRP A 93 9.67 8.89 -1.22
N ALA A 94 9.19 9.53 -0.14
CA ALA A 94 9.67 9.24 1.20
C ALA A 94 9.01 7.95 1.70
N ASP A 95 9.69 7.22 2.57
CA ASP A 95 9.21 5.94 3.07
C ASP A 95 7.84 6.09 3.76
N VAL A 96 6.94 5.15 3.48
CA VAL A 96 5.59 5.12 4.04
C VAL A 96 5.32 3.73 4.62
N LEU A 97 4.66 3.70 5.77
CA LEU A 97 4.22 2.46 6.39
C LEU A 97 2.72 2.58 6.69
N ILE A 98 1.97 1.56 6.32
CA ILE A 98 0.52 1.52 6.53
C ILE A 98 0.21 0.24 7.31
N ASN A 99 -0.42 0.38 8.47
CA ASN A 99 -0.90 -0.78 9.22
C ASN A 99 -2.41 -0.91 9.07
N ILE A 100 -2.86 -2.11 8.74
CA ILE A 100 -4.27 -2.41 8.53
C ILE A 100 -4.70 -3.45 9.56
N PRO A 101 -5.34 -3.04 10.66
CA PRO A 101 -5.96 -4.01 11.56
C PRO A 101 -7.18 -4.61 10.85
N THR A 102 -7.32 -5.92 10.94
CA THR A 102 -8.44 -6.62 10.31
C THR A 102 -9.50 -6.98 11.33
N THR A 103 -10.72 -7.19 10.85
CA THR A 103 -11.82 -7.69 11.67
C THR A 103 -12.05 -9.16 11.37
N ALA A 104 -12.67 -9.84 12.32
CA ALA A 104 -13.02 -11.27 12.15
C ALA A 104 -14.15 -11.47 11.13
#